data_bb91614bb2a6f2248c33c64a43792382
#
_entry.id   bb91614bb2a6f2248c33c64a43792382
#
_cell.length_a   1.000
_cell.length_b   1.000
_cell.length_c   1.000
_cell.angle_alpha   90.00
_cell.angle_beta   90.00
_cell.angle_gamma   90.00
#
_symmetry.space_group_name_H-M   'P 1'
#
loop_
_entity.id
_entity.type
_entity.pdbx_description
1 polymer ?
#
loop_
_entity_poly.entity_id
_entity_poly.type
_entity_poly.pdbx_seq_one_letter_code
_entity_poly.pdbx_strand_id
1 'polypeptide(L)'
;MAHIIPFASGKGGVGKTLTVANLGVALAQAGKTTILVDLDLGASNLHTCLGVRNRHSGLGNFIYKQEESMESLVVQTDVPRLHMIPGDALLPGTANLPYFRKLKILQGLEGLVADYVILDLGSGSAYNTLDFYLSSMMGIIVTTPETTAILNAYIFLKSALIRLIQRSFHHRSEERQVVNEFMQGKIEGTDITLQAIVGRLSQ
;
A
#
# COMPACT_ATOMS: atom_id res chain seq x y z
N MET A 1 -2.52 14.21 13.92
CA MET A 1 -2.35 13.44 12.66
C MET A 1 -2.66 11.99 12.94
N ALA A 2 -3.35 11.32 12.04
CA ALA A 2 -3.64 9.90 12.15
C ALA A 2 -2.35 9.06 12.00
N HIS A 3 -2.30 7.90 12.68
CA HIS A 3 -1.26 6.91 12.44
C HIS A 3 -1.61 6.10 11.19
N ILE A 4 -0.90 6.33 10.09
CA ILE A 4 -1.08 5.59 8.83
C ILE A 4 -0.24 4.31 8.89
N ILE A 5 -0.90 3.15 8.73
CA ILE A 5 -0.25 1.84 8.80
C ILE A 5 -0.61 1.03 7.54
N PRO A 6 0.29 0.93 6.55
CA PRO A 6 0.09 0.09 5.39
C PRO A 6 0.31 -1.39 5.71
N PHE A 7 -0.59 -2.24 5.21
CA PHE A 7 -0.51 -3.69 5.24
C PHE A 7 -0.23 -4.22 3.84
N ALA A 8 0.82 -4.98 3.70
CA ALA A 8 1.24 -5.59 2.45
C ALA A 8 1.41 -7.11 2.58
N SER A 9 1.49 -7.79 1.47
CA SER A 9 1.86 -9.21 1.40
C SER A 9 2.57 -9.50 0.08
N GLY A 10 3.55 -10.39 0.12
CA GLY A 10 4.25 -10.83 -1.08
C GLY A 10 3.41 -11.74 -1.97
N LYS A 11 2.36 -12.39 -1.41
CA LYS A 11 1.50 -13.37 -2.09
C LYS A 11 0.03 -13.13 -1.71
N GLY A 12 -0.90 -13.36 -2.63
CA GLY A 12 -2.32 -13.36 -2.34
C GLY A 12 -2.74 -14.54 -1.46
N GLY A 13 -3.84 -14.40 -0.72
CA GLY A 13 -4.43 -15.48 0.08
C GLY A 13 -3.77 -15.73 1.45
N VAL A 14 -2.81 -14.92 1.87
CA VAL A 14 -2.13 -15.07 3.20
C VAL A 14 -2.94 -14.49 4.37
N GLY A 15 -4.15 -14.00 4.14
CA GLY A 15 -5.00 -13.46 5.20
C GLY A 15 -4.80 -11.97 5.49
N LYS A 16 -4.13 -11.20 4.62
CA LYS A 16 -3.87 -9.77 4.80
C LYS A 16 -5.14 -8.98 5.11
N THR A 17 -6.13 -8.98 4.22
CA THR A 17 -7.41 -8.27 4.37
C THR A 17 -8.16 -8.67 5.63
N LEU A 18 -8.16 -9.99 5.97
CA LEU A 18 -8.76 -10.48 7.21
C LEU A 18 -8.04 -9.93 8.45
N THR A 19 -6.71 -9.87 8.41
CA THR A 19 -5.90 -9.28 9.49
C THR A 19 -6.20 -7.78 9.64
N VAL A 20 -6.29 -7.04 8.53
CA VAL A 20 -6.66 -5.62 8.50
C VAL A 20 -8.04 -5.40 9.13
N ALA A 21 -9.05 -6.17 8.71
CA ALA A 21 -10.41 -6.05 9.21
C ALA A 21 -10.47 -6.31 10.74
N ASN A 22 -9.84 -7.41 11.21
CA ASN A 22 -9.83 -7.76 12.63
C ASN A 22 -9.05 -6.75 13.47
N LEU A 23 -7.91 -6.24 13.00
CA LEU A 23 -7.19 -5.19 13.72
C LEU A 23 -8.00 -3.91 13.80
N GLY A 24 -8.70 -3.53 12.72
CA GLY A 24 -9.60 -2.37 12.72
C GLY A 24 -10.70 -2.50 13.75
N VAL A 25 -11.34 -3.66 13.84
CA VAL A 25 -12.36 -3.96 14.86
C VAL A 25 -11.75 -3.88 16.26
N ALA A 26 -10.59 -4.48 16.49
CA ALA A 26 -9.94 -4.47 17.81
C ALA A 26 -9.57 -3.05 18.27
N LEU A 27 -9.03 -2.22 17.36
CA LEU A 27 -8.73 -0.82 17.67
C LEU A 27 -9.99 -0.01 17.97
N ALA A 28 -11.05 -0.19 17.19
CA ALA A 28 -12.34 0.46 17.43
C ALA A 28 -12.96 0.06 18.78
N GLN A 29 -12.90 -1.22 19.14
CA GLN A 29 -13.31 -1.73 20.44
C GLN A 29 -12.45 -1.19 21.59
N ALA A 30 -11.17 -0.91 21.33
CA ALA A 30 -10.28 -0.22 22.27
C ALA A 30 -10.53 1.32 22.34
N GLY A 31 -11.61 1.81 21.72
CA GLY A 31 -12.03 3.20 21.78
C GLY A 31 -11.34 4.13 20.78
N LYS A 32 -10.58 3.59 19.80
CA LYS A 32 -9.87 4.36 18.79
C LYS A 32 -10.73 4.55 17.55
N THR A 33 -10.80 5.78 17.03
CA THR A 33 -11.41 6.03 15.73
C THR A 33 -10.49 5.50 14.64
N THR A 34 -10.98 4.53 13.86
CA THR A 34 -10.17 3.79 12.89
C THR A 34 -10.83 3.86 11.51
N ILE A 35 -10.07 4.16 10.48
CA ILE A 35 -10.49 4.13 9.08
C ILE A 35 -9.66 3.06 8.36
N LEU A 36 -10.34 2.08 7.77
CA LEU A 36 -9.70 1.09 6.90
C LEU A 36 -9.85 1.52 5.44
N VAL A 37 -8.77 1.53 4.69
CA VAL A 37 -8.78 1.96 3.29
C VAL A 37 -8.38 0.79 2.40
N ASP A 38 -9.28 0.41 1.50
CA ASP A 38 -9.02 -0.66 0.54
C ASP A 38 -8.26 -0.09 -0.67
N LEU A 39 -6.97 -0.36 -0.72
CA LEU A 39 -6.05 0.02 -1.80
C LEU A 39 -5.68 -1.18 -2.71
N ASP A 40 -6.39 -2.32 -2.59
CA ASP A 40 -6.33 -3.38 -3.59
C ASP A 40 -7.23 -3.00 -4.78
N LEU A 41 -6.74 -2.06 -5.59
CA LEU A 41 -7.48 -1.40 -6.67
C LEU A 41 -7.90 -2.35 -7.82
N GLY A 42 -7.52 -3.60 -7.78
CA GLY A 42 -7.89 -4.62 -8.78
C GLY A 42 -8.77 -5.73 -8.24
N ALA A 43 -8.80 -5.92 -6.91
CA ALA A 43 -9.51 -7.02 -6.25
C ALA A 43 -10.02 -6.63 -4.85
N SER A 44 -10.67 -5.46 -4.78
CA SER A 44 -11.23 -4.92 -3.54
C SER A 44 -12.20 -5.89 -2.86
N ASN A 45 -11.87 -6.32 -1.63
CA ASN A 45 -12.62 -7.30 -0.86
C ASN A 45 -12.83 -6.91 0.61
N LEU A 46 -12.28 -5.79 1.06
CA LEU A 46 -12.36 -5.36 2.46
C LEU A 46 -13.82 -5.15 2.91
N HIS A 47 -14.65 -4.59 2.04
CA HIS A 47 -16.09 -4.38 2.28
C HIS A 47 -16.81 -5.71 2.62
N THR A 48 -16.44 -6.81 1.95
CA THR A 48 -17.00 -8.13 2.22
C THR A 48 -16.63 -8.63 3.61
N CYS A 49 -15.37 -8.44 4.03
CA CYS A 49 -14.91 -8.83 5.38
C CYS A 49 -15.62 -8.06 6.48
N LEU A 50 -16.10 -6.82 6.20
CA LEU A 50 -16.77 -5.96 7.16
C LEU A 50 -18.31 -6.02 7.06
N GLY A 51 -18.87 -6.83 6.16
CA GLY A 51 -20.31 -6.90 5.91
C GLY A 51 -20.91 -5.63 5.29
N VAL A 52 -20.08 -4.72 4.79
CA VAL A 52 -20.52 -3.48 4.17
C VAL A 52 -20.94 -3.72 2.72
N ARG A 53 -22.10 -3.23 2.33
CA ARG A 53 -22.56 -3.35 0.93
C ARG A 53 -21.75 -2.42 0.03
N ASN A 54 -21.19 -2.96 -1.05
CA ASN A 54 -20.42 -2.18 -2.03
C ASN A 54 -21.35 -1.36 -2.96
N ARG A 55 -21.97 -0.31 -2.42
CA ARG A 55 -22.85 0.62 -3.14
C ARG A 55 -22.38 2.07 -3.03
N HIS A 56 -21.23 2.29 -2.42
CA HIS A 56 -20.70 3.61 -2.12
C HIS A 56 -19.64 4.00 -3.15
N SER A 57 -19.44 5.29 -3.33
CA SER A 57 -18.31 5.84 -4.06
C SER A 57 -17.01 5.33 -3.45
N GLY A 58 -16.07 4.94 -4.29
CA GLY A 58 -14.77 4.43 -3.87
C GLY A 58 -13.63 5.35 -4.29
N LEU A 59 -12.41 4.89 -4.08
CA LEU A 59 -11.18 5.65 -4.39
C LEU A 59 -11.10 6.12 -5.84
N GLY A 60 -11.66 5.37 -6.79
CA GLY A 60 -11.70 5.78 -8.19
C GLY A 60 -12.50 7.05 -8.41
N ASN A 61 -13.62 7.22 -7.73
CA ASN A 61 -14.42 8.44 -7.83
C ASN A 61 -13.60 9.66 -7.39
N PHE A 62 -12.79 9.54 -6.34
CA PHE A 62 -11.85 10.59 -5.92
C PHE A 62 -10.71 10.81 -6.92
N ILE A 63 -10.13 9.73 -7.46
CA ILE A 63 -9.06 9.80 -8.45
C ILE A 63 -9.52 10.53 -9.72
N TYR A 64 -10.74 10.25 -10.17
CA TYR A 64 -11.32 10.84 -11.40
C TYR A 64 -12.08 12.14 -11.14
N LYS A 65 -11.95 12.73 -9.96
CA LYS A 65 -12.58 14.03 -9.58
C LYS A 65 -14.12 14.00 -9.61
N GLN A 66 -14.72 12.85 -9.40
CA GLN A 66 -16.17 12.72 -9.19
C GLN A 66 -16.55 13.00 -7.74
N GLU A 67 -15.57 12.86 -6.83
CA GLU A 67 -15.64 13.26 -5.42
C GLU A 67 -14.53 14.27 -5.13
N GLU A 68 -14.86 15.31 -4.37
CA GLU A 68 -13.96 16.43 -4.11
C GLU A 68 -12.95 16.15 -3.00
N SER A 69 -13.38 15.36 -1.99
CA SER A 69 -12.55 15.06 -0.82
C SER A 69 -12.50 13.55 -0.52
N MET A 70 -11.47 13.14 0.23
CA MET A 70 -11.33 11.76 0.70
C MET A 70 -12.35 11.45 1.81
N GLU A 71 -12.73 12.45 2.58
CA GLU A 71 -13.71 12.35 3.66
C GLU A 71 -15.09 11.97 3.15
N SER A 72 -15.47 12.41 1.94
CA SER A 72 -16.77 12.05 1.32
C SER A 72 -16.89 10.56 1.00
N LEU A 73 -15.76 9.85 0.92
CA LEU A 73 -15.71 8.41 0.68
C LEU A 73 -15.82 7.57 1.95
N VAL A 74 -15.76 8.20 3.13
CA VAL A 74 -15.76 7.48 4.41
C VAL A 74 -17.14 6.90 4.69
N VAL A 75 -17.22 5.57 4.73
CA VAL A 75 -18.44 4.82 5.02
C VAL A 75 -18.38 4.30 6.45
N GLN A 76 -19.44 4.49 7.21
CA GLN A 76 -19.59 3.93 8.54
C GLN A 76 -19.86 2.41 8.43
N THR A 77 -19.21 1.61 9.29
CA THR A 77 -19.51 0.19 9.45
C THR A 77 -20.52 -0.05 10.60
N ASP A 78 -20.96 -1.29 10.77
CA ASP A 78 -21.80 -1.67 11.91
C ASP A 78 -21.02 -1.66 13.26
N VAL A 79 -19.70 -1.55 13.21
CA VAL A 79 -18.84 -1.46 14.41
C VAL A 79 -18.64 0.02 14.77
N PRO A 80 -19.06 0.45 15.99
CA PRO A 80 -18.82 1.83 16.42
C PRO A 80 -17.36 2.24 16.33
N ARG A 81 -17.07 3.46 15.85
CA ARG A 81 -15.71 4.03 15.64
C ARG A 81 -14.90 3.37 14.53
N LEU A 82 -15.45 2.36 13.81
CA LEU A 82 -14.82 1.78 12.65
C LEU A 82 -15.49 2.29 11.38
N HIS A 83 -14.67 2.84 10.50
CA HIS A 83 -15.08 3.33 9.18
C HIS A 83 -14.25 2.67 8.11
N MET A 84 -14.71 2.74 6.87
CA MET A 84 -13.93 2.27 5.73
C MET A 84 -14.03 3.22 4.55
N ILE A 85 -13.02 3.20 3.70
CA ILE A 85 -13.05 3.77 2.35
C ILE A 85 -12.98 2.59 1.38
N PRO A 86 -14.03 2.39 0.55
CA PRO A 86 -14.04 1.30 -0.43
C PRO A 86 -12.99 1.49 -1.52
N GLY A 87 -12.38 0.40 -1.94
CA GLY A 87 -11.63 0.36 -3.19
C GLY A 87 -12.56 0.13 -4.38
N ASP A 88 -12.08 0.42 -5.58
CA ASP A 88 -12.83 0.20 -6.82
C ASP A 88 -12.40 -1.09 -7.50
N ALA A 89 -13.28 -2.07 -7.55
CA ALA A 89 -13.03 -3.35 -8.22
C ALA A 89 -13.12 -3.29 -9.76
N LEU A 90 -13.60 -2.19 -10.35
CA LEU A 90 -14.05 -2.17 -11.75
C LEU A 90 -13.42 -1.09 -12.64
N LEU A 91 -12.41 -0.36 -12.16
CA LEU A 91 -11.81 0.69 -12.99
C LEU A 91 -10.58 0.17 -13.76
N PRO A 92 -10.66 0.04 -15.10
CA PRO A 92 -9.50 -0.31 -15.91
C PRO A 92 -8.36 0.70 -15.71
N GLY A 93 -7.12 0.22 -15.57
CA GLY A 93 -5.94 1.07 -15.45
C GLY A 93 -5.57 1.51 -14.03
N THR A 94 -6.31 1.11 -12.98
CA THR A 94 -5.96 1.42 -11.58
C THR A 94 -4.76 0.61 -11.09
N ALA A 95 -4.43 -0.50 -11.74
CA ALA A 95 -3.26 -1.31 -11.43
C ALA A 95 -1.93 -0.53 -11.57
N ASN A 96 -1.88 0.50 -12.41
CA ASN A 96 -0.71 1.36 -12.63
C ASN A 96 -1.11 2.84 -12.57
N LEU A 97 -1.31 3.35 -11.36
CA LEU A 97 -1.63 4.77 -11.18
C LEU A 97 -0.44 5.66 -11.56
N PRO A 98 -0.65 6.73 -12.35
CA PRO A 98 0.33 7.77 -12.52
C PRO A 98 0.74 8.38 -11.18
N TYR A 99 1.97 8.85 -11.07
CA TYR A 99 2.56 9.38 -9.84
C TYR A 99 1.71 10.48 -9.18
N PHE A 100 1.19 11.42 -9.97
CA PHE A 100 0.35 12.51 -9.46
C PHE A 100 -0.97 12.04 -8.82
N ARG A 101 -1.55 10.93 -9.30
CA ARG A 101 -2.75 10.33 -8.69
C ARG A 101 -2.43 9.66 -7.36
N LYS A 102 -1.26 9.02 -7.28
CA LYS A 102 -0.78 8.47 -5.99
C LYS A 102 -0.58 9.55 -4.96
N LEU A 103 0.07 10.66 -5.34
CA LEU A 103 0.24 11.82 -4.45
C LEU A 103 -1.11 12.37 -3.97
N LYS A 104 -2.10 12.49 -4.86
CA LYS A 104 -3.44 12.94 -4.49
C LYS A 104 -4.07 12.03 -3.43
N ILE A 105 -3.95 10.70 -3.59
CA ILE A 105 -4.45 9.74 -2.59
C ILE A 105 -3.72 9.94 -1.26
N LEU A 106 -2.39 10.00 -1.26
CA LEU A 106 -1.58 10.15 -0.05
C LEU A 106 -1.93 11.43 0.72
N GLN A 107 -2.06 12.56 0.01
CA GLN A 107 -2.51 13.82 0.60
C GLN A 107 -3.92 13.73 1.19
N GLY A 108 -4.84 13.05 0.50
CA GLY A 108 -6.18 12.80 1.03
C GLY A 108 -6.17 11.95 2.30
N LEU A 109 -5.32 10.92 2.36
CA LEU A 109 -5.18 10.06 3.54
C LEU A 109 -4.64 10.82 4.75
N GLU A 110 -3.69 11.75 4.54
CA GLU A 110 -3.12 12.60 5.60
C GLU A 110 -4.15 13.58 6.19
N GLY A 111 -5.16 13.98 5.40
CA GLY A 111 -6.26 14.85 5.80
C GLY A 111 -7.32 14.16 6.67
N LEU A 112 -7.40 12.84 6.69
CA LEU A 112 -8.43 12.10 7.41
C LEU A 112 -8.35 12.31 8.93
N VAL A 113 -9.50 12.55 9.55
CA VAL A 113 -9.61 12.72 11.01
C VAL A 113 -9.89 11.36 11.67
N ALA A 114 -8.83 10.72 12.15
CA ALA A 114 -8.89 9.43 12.84
C ALA A 114 -7.67 9.26 13.76
N ASP A 115 -7.73 8.29 14.69
CA ASP A 115 -6.54 7.84 15.43
C ASP A 115 -5.64 6.98 14.54
N TYR A 116 -6.27 6.07 13.76
CA TYR A 116 -5.59 5.15 12.87
C TYR A 116 -6.20 5.13 11.48
N VAL A 117 -5.36 5.14 10.45
CA VAL A 117 -5.70 4.88 9.06
C VAL A 117 -4.93 3.65 8.62
N ILE A 118 -5.62 2.53 8.38
CA ILE A 118 -5.00 1.27 7.99
C ILE A 118 -5.23 1.05 6.50
N LEU A 119 -4.14 0.85 5.76
CA LEU A 119 -4.19 0.65 4.31
C LEU A 119 -4.12 -0.83 3.99
N ASP A 120 -5.16 -1.39 3.39
CA ASP A 120 -5.15 -2.75 2.84
C ASP A 120 -4.64 -2.71 1.41
N LEU A 121 -3.35 -3.00 1.20
CA LEU A 121 -2.70 -2.91 -0.10
C LEU A 121 -2.94 -4.18 -0.94
N GLY A 122 -2.84 -4.08 -2.26
CA GLY A 122 -2.78 -5.26 -3.14
C GLY A 122 -1.58 -6.15 -2.82
N SER A 123 -1.66 -7.43 -3.20
CA SER A 123 -0.57 -8.38 -3.03
C SER A 123 0.54 -8.19 -4.07
N GLY A 124 1.75 -8.64 -3.74
CA GLY A 124 2.93 -8.56 -4.62
C GLY A 124 3.61 -7.20 -4.62
N SER A 125 4.66 -7.06 -5.44
CA SER A 125 5.60 -5.94 -5.43
C SER A 125 5.40 -4.97 -6.61
N ALA A 126 4.14 -4.75 -7.03
CA ALA A 126 3.83 -3.71 -8.01
C ALA A 126 4.21 -2.32 -7.49
N TYR A 127 4.62 -1.41 -8.39
CA TYR A 127 5.06 -0.06 -7.98
C TYR A 127 4.03 0.71 -7.16
N ASN A 128 2.74 0.55 -7.44
CA ASN A 128 1.70 1.18 -6.62
C ASN A 128 1.74 0.66 -5.19
N THR A 129 1.79 -0.67 -5.01
CA THR A 129 1.84 -1.33 -3.70
C THR A 129 3.08 -0.88 -2.92
N LEU A 130 4.25 -0.86 -3.57
CA LEU A 130 5.50 -0.40 -2.96
C LEU A 130 5.44 1.09 -2.57
N ASP A 131 4.90 1.95 -3.45
CA ASP A 131 4.81 3.39 -3.18
C ASP A 131 3.85 3.70 -2.02
N PHE A 132 2.71 3.00 -1.90
CA PHE A 132 1.81 3.12 -0.77
C PHE A 132 2.39 2.50 0.51
N TYR A 133 3.10 1.38 0.41
CA TYR A 133 3.79 0.78 1.56
C TYR A 133 4.85 1.72 2.15
N LEU A 134 5.58 2.42 1.31
CA LEU A 134 6.63 3.38 1.67
C LEU A 134 6.09 4.78 1.99
N SER A 135 4.79 4.96 2.09
CA SER A 135 4.18 6.25 2.49
C SER A 135 4.19 6.48 4.00
N SER A 136 4.52 5.47 4.79
CA SER A 136 4.59 5.53 6.25
C SER A 136 5.93 5.01 6.75
N MET A 137 6.34 5.50 7.93
CA MET A 137 7.54 5.00 8.63
C MET A 137 7.36 3.60 9.22
N MET A 138 6.11 3.14 9.36
CA MET A 138 5.77 1.82 9.89
C MET A 138 4.84 1.10 8.93
N GLY A 139 5.24 -0.07 8.45
CA GLY A 139 4.43 -0.94 7.61
C GLY A 139 4.44 -2.38 8.12
N ILE A 140 3.36 -3.11 7.86
CA ILE A 140 3.20 -4.50 8.26
C ILE A 140 3.18 -5.39 7.02
N ILE A 141 3.97 -6.47 7.05
CA ILE A 141 3.96 -7.51 6.02
C ILE A 141 3.30 -8.76 6.60
N VAL A 142 2.20 -9.19 6.00
CA VAL A 142 1.48 -10.41 6.38
C VAL A 142 1.96 -11.57 5.52
N THR A 143 2.29 -12.69 6.16
CA THR A 143 2.70 -13.94 5.50
C THR A 143 2.19 -15.15 6.28
N THR A 144 2.22 -16.32 5.65
CA THR A 144 1.96 -17.63 6.28
C THR A 144 3.27 -18.40 6.41
N PRO A 145 3.35 -19.44 7.28
CA PRO A 145 4.55 -20.26 7.47
C PRO A 145 4.80 -21.26 6.30
N GLU A 146 4.32 -20.94 5.11
CA GLU A 146 4.58 -21.68 3.88
C GLU A 146 5.86 -21.12 3.21
N THR A 147 6.71 -22.01 2.71
CA THR A 147 7.98 -21.64 2.06
C THR A 147 7.79 -20.61 0.96
N THR A 148 6.79 -20.80 0.09
CA THR A 148 6.51 -19.85 -1.00
C THR A 148 6.03 -18.50 -0.50
N ALA A 149 5.24 -18.45 0.57
CA ALA A 149 4.76 -17.20 1.15
C ALA A 149 5.90 -16.41 1.81
N ILE A 150 6.77 -17.11 2.55
CA ILE A 150 7.96 -16.50 3.18
C ILE A 150 8.91 -15.94 2.12
N LEU A 151 9.19 -16.68 1.05
CA LEU A 151 10.03 -16.21 -0.05
C LEU A 151 9.43 -14.98 -0.73
N ASN A 152 8.13 -14.97 -0.98
CA ASN A 152 7.46 -13.81 -1.57
C ASN A 152 7.45 -12.60 -0.63
N ALA A 153 7.30 -12.79 0.68
CA ALA A 153 7.41 -11.72 1.67
C ALA A 153 8.83 -11.12 1.68
N TYR A 154 9.87 -11.98 1.58
CA TYR A 154 11.26 -11.55 1.45
C TYR A 154 11.48 -10.74 0.15
N ILE A 155 10.96 -11.23 -0.98
CA ILE A 155 11.04 -10.53 -2.28
C ILE A 155 10.34 -9.17 -2.19
N PHE A 156 9.18 -9.11 -1.54
CA PHE A 156 8.48 -7.85 -1.31
C PHE A 156 9.34 -6.86 -0.51
N LEU A 157 9.89 -7.29 0.62
CA LEU A 157 10.77 -6.45 1.46
C LEU A 157 11.99 -5.95 0.68
N LYS A 158 12.65 -6.84 -0.05
CA LYS A 158 13.80 -6.48 -0.92
C LYS A 158 13.39 -5.42 -1.95
N SER A 159 12.24 -5.62 -2.61
CA SER A 159 11.71 -4.66 -3.60
C SER A 159 11.35 -3.31 -2.98
N ALA A 160 10.79 -3.30 -1.76
CA ALA A 160 10.48 -2.07 -1.03
C ALA A 160 11.76 -1.30 -0.68
N LEU A 161 12.82 -1.98 -0.21
CA LEU A 161 14.10 -1.34 0.08
C LEU A 161 14.77 -0.76 -1.17
N ILE A 162 14.78 -1.50 -2.28
CA ILE A 162 15.30 -0.99 -3.56
C ILE A 162 14.49 0.21 -4.02
N ARG A 163 13.15 0.15 -3.90
CA ARG A 163 12.28 1.27 -4.26
C ARG A 163 12.50 2.50 -3.38
N LEU A 164 12.77 2.31 -2.09
CA LEU A 164 13.13 3.38 -1.16
C LEU A 164 14.43 4.05 -1.60
N ILE A 165 15.49 3.29 -1.88
CA ILE A 165 16.77 3.79 -2.39
C ILE A 165 16.55 4.55 -3.70
N GLN A 166 15.82 3.97 -4.65
CA GLN A 166 15.50 4.62 -5.91
C GLN A 166 14.80 5.97 -5.74
N ARG A 167 13.88 6.09 -4.77
CA ARG A 167 13.13 7.33 -4.48
C ARG A 167 13.97 8.40 -3.77
N SER A 168 15.06 8.00 -3.10
CA SER A 168 15.96 8.93 -2.41
C SER A 168 16.79 9.78 -3.37
N PHE A 169 16.91 9.36 -4.63
CA PHE A 169 17.67 10.09 -5.65
C PHE A 169 16.76 10.81 -6.64
N HIS A 170 17.22 11.97 -7.12
CA HIS A 170 16.52 12.68 -8.20
C HIS A 170 16.40 11.81 -9.44
N HIS A 171 15.28 11.91 -10.19
CA HIS A 171 14.98 10.97 -11.27
C HIS A 171 15.97 11.03 -12.45
N ARG A 172 16.78 12.08 -12.58
CA ARG A 172 17.83 12.27 -13.61
C ARG A 172 19.25 12.12 -13.05
N SER A 173 19.43 11.73 -11.79
CA SER A 173 20.76 11.58 -11.20
C SER A 173 21.44 10.29 -11.68
N GLU A 174 22.77 10.28 -11.66
CA GLU A 174 23.61 9.13 -12.03
C GLU A 174 23.35 7.97 -11.07
N GLU A 175 23.21 8.26 -9.77
CA GLU A 175 22.95 7.24 -8.74
C GLU A 175 21.63 6.51 -9.02
N ARG A 176 20.59 7.23 -9.45
CA ARG A 176 19.31 6.61 -9.82
C ARG A 176 19.45 5.77 -11.08
N GLN A 177 20.27 6.17 -12.03
CA GLN A 177 20.56 5.39 -13.23
C GLN A 177 21.25 4.08 -12.86
N VAL A 178 22.25 4.11 -11.97
CA VAL A 178 22.93 2.93 -11.43
C VAL A 178 21.91 1.97 -10.78
N VAL A 179 21.01 2.47 -9.94
CA VAL A 179 19.96 1.65 -9.31
C VAL A 179 19.05 1.01 -10.36
N ASN A 180 18.67 1.75 -11.42
CA ASN A 180 17.82 1.23 -12.48
C ASN A 180 18.53 0.16 -13.32
N GLU A 181 19.78 0.36 -13.68
CA GLU A 181 20.61 -0.61 -14.42
C GLU A 181 20.78 -1.90 -13.61
N PHE A 182 20.98 -1.77 -12.31
CA PHE A 182 21.05 -2.87 -11.38
C PHE A 182 19.72 -3.67 -11.34
N MET A 183 18.58 -2.98 -11.27
CA MET A 183 17.26 -3.61 -11.31
C MET A 183 16.97 -4.34 -12.63
N GLN A 184 17.57 -3.88 -13.74
CA GLN A 184 17.41 -4.47 -15.07
C GLN A 184 18.38 -5.64 -15.34
N GLY A 185 19.24 -5.99 -14.38
CA GLY A 185 20.26 -7.03 -14.55
C GLY A 185 21.32 -6.68 -15.60
N LYS A 186 21.48 -5.39 -15.91
CA LYS A 186 22.45 -4.91 -16.91
C LYS A 186 23.89 -4.80 -16.39
N ILE A 187 24.07 -5.04 -15.09
CA ILE A 187 25.38 -5.02 -14.47
C ILE A 187 25.88 -6.47 -14.41
N GLU A 188 26.77 -6.84 -15.33
CA GLU A 188 27.37 -8.18 -15.38
C GLU A 188 28.12 -8.51 -14.08
N GLY A 189 27.97 -9.75 -13.62
CA GLY A 189 28.84 -10.36 -12.59
C GLY A 189 28.44 -10.16 -11.15
N THR A 190 27.26 -9.59 -10.86
CA THR A 190 26.82 -9.40 -9.47
C THR A 190 25.39 -9.89 -9.27
N ASP A 191 25.20 -10.79 -8.31
CA ASP A 191 23.87 -11.04 -7.75
C ASP A 191 23.28 -9.71 -7.28
N ILE A 192 21.97 -9.51 -7.56
CA ILE A 192 21.25 -8.30 -7.15
C ILE A 192 21.14 -8.31 -5.62
N THR A 193 22.18 -7.86 -4.94
CA THR A 193 22.24 -7.72 -3.50
C THR A 193 22.20 -6.24 -3.11
N LEU A 194 21.55 -5.94 -1.99
CA LEU A 194 21.54 -4.58 -1.44
C LEU A 194 22.96 -4.08 -1.16
N GLN A 195 23.88 -4.95 -0.76
CA GLN A 195 25.29 -4.61 -0.54
C GLN A 195 25.97 -4.14 -1.82
N ALA A 196 25.70 -4.77 -2.96
CA ALA A 196 26.26 -4.37 -4.24
C ALA A 196 25.75 -2.99 -4.70
N ILE A 197 24.46 -2.66 -4.43
CA ILE A 197 23.93 -1.31 -4.69
C ILE A 197 24.63 -0.28 -3.80
N VAL A 198 24.68 -0.53 -2.49
CA VAL A 198 25.31 0.39 -1.52
C VAL A 198 26.80 0.57 -1.83
N GLY A 199 27.53 -0.50 -2.16
CA GLY A 199 28.94 -0.44 -2.50
C GLY A 199 29.26 0.40 -3.74
N ARG A 200 28.36 0.45 -4.73
CA ARG A 200 28.51 1.31 -5.91
C ARG A 200 28.10 2.76 -5.68
N LEU A 201 27.13 3.00 -4.81
CA LEU A 201 26.70 4.37 -4.46
C LEU A 201 27.68 5.08 -3.51
N SER A 202 28.62 4.36 -2.92
CA SER A 202 29.66 4.90 -2.03
C SER A 202 31.02 5.16 -2.74
N GLN A 203 31.12 4.88 -4.02
CA GLN A 203 32.27 5.20 -4.88
C GLN A 203 32.03 6.52 -5.64
#